data_b8f36f5c04147a4e89229d8f3563c429
#
_entry.id   b8f36f5c04147a4e89229d8f3563c429
#
_cell.length_a   1.000
_cell.length_b   1.000
_cell.length_c   1.000
_cell.angle_alpha   90.00
_cell.angle_beta   90.00
_cell.angle_gamma   90.00
#
_symmetry.space_group_name_H-M   'P 1'
#
loop_
_entity.id
_entity.type
_entity.pdbx_description
1 polymer ?
#
loop_
_entity_poly.entity_id
_entity_poly.type
_entity_poly.pdbx_seq_one_letter_code
_entity_poly.pdbx_strand_id
1 'polypeptide(L)'
;TGSGNGLGFTRNHPLPSGSGNAEIVQNAFADDLTHRMDLYRPELVIISAGFDSKHGDPLGQFQLTDNDFSELTRVIRSIAKEYAESRVLSILEGGYDLDGLSQACVAHLGALI
;
A
#
# COMPACT_ATOMS: atom_id res chain seq x y z
N THR A 1 0.92 -15.93 -8.30
CA THR A 1 1.75 -16.85 -7.49
C THR A 1 0.92 -17.59 -6.46
N GLY A 2 1.56 -18.35 -5.58
CA GLY A 2 0.92 -19.27 -4.67
C GLY A 2 1.00 -20.72 -5.16
N SER A 3 0.56 -21.66 -4.34
CA SER A 3 0.55 -23.09 -4.67
C SER A 3 -0.69 -23.78 -4.10
N GLY A 4 -1.05 -24.93 -4.64
CA GLY A 4 -2.23 -25.65 -4.19
C GLY A 4 -3.49 -24.79 -4.24
N ASN A 5 -4.26 -24.79 -3.17
CA ASN A 5 -5.48 -23.98 -3.05
C ASN A 5 -5.21 -22.47 -2.95
N GLY A 6 -3.95 -22.05 -2.71
CA GLY A 6 -3.54 -20.65 -2.69
C GLY A 6 -3.08 -20.10 -4.05
N LEU A 7 -3.15 -20.91 -5.10
CA LEU A 7 -2.74 -20.46 -6.42
C LEU A 7 -3.62 -19.29 -6.91
N GLY A 8 -2.98 -18.20 -7.31
CA GLY A 8 -3.66 -16.99 -7.77
C GLY A 8 -4.02 -15.97 -6.67
N PHE A 9 -3.87 -16.35 -5.38
CA PHE A 9 -4.18 -15.45 -4.25
C PHE A 9 -2.98 -14.62 -3.76
N THR A 10 -1.81 -14.78 -4.37
CA THR A 10 -0.63 -13.95 -4.09
C THR A 10 -0.28 -13.12 -5.32
N ARG A 11 -0.12 -11.83 -5.14
CA ARG A 11 0.30 -10.90 -6.20
C ARG A 11 1.50 -10.11 -5.75
N ASN A 12 2.59 -10.22 -6.49
CA ASN A 12 3.80 -9.43 -6.29
C ASN A 12 3.92 -8.40 -7.42
N HIS A 13 4.40 -7.21 -7.09
CA HIS A 13 4.77 -6.16 -8.02
C HIS A 13 6.26 -5.90 -7.92
N PRO A 14 7.12 -6.67 -8.62
CA PRO A 14 8.54 -6.38 -8.67
C PRO A 14 8.76 -5.10 -9.48
N LEU A 15 9.29 -4.08 -8.82
CA LEU A 15 9.47 -2.76 -9.39
C LEU A 15 10.96 -2.39 -9.38
N PRO A 16 11.44 -1.68 -10.42
CA PRO A 16 12.82 -1.23 -10.46
C PRO A 16 13.09 -0.16 -9.40
N SER A 17 14.34 -0.05 -8.99
CA SER A 17 14.81 1.06 -8.15
C SER A 17 14.43 2.40 -8.79
N GLY A 18 14.00 3.37 -7.97
CA GLY A 18 13.56 4.68 -8.43
C GLY A 18 12.08 4.78 -8.80
N SER A 19 11.32 3.68 -8.71
CA SER A 19 9.87 3.71 -8.94
C SER A 19 9.18 4.64 -7.95
N GLY A 20 8.15 5.34 -8.42
CA GLY A 20 7.41 6.33 -7.63
C GLY A 20 5.90 6.23 -7.84
N ASN A 21 5.22 7.36 -7.85
CA ASN A 21 3.76 7.43 -7.92
C ASN A 21 3.17 6.64 -9.09
N ALA A 22 3.68 6.82 -10.30
CA ALA A 22 3.10 6.19 -11.49
C ALA A 22 3.11 4.66 -11.41
N GLU A 23 4.22 4.06 -10.98
CA GLU A 23 4.39 2.61 -10.93
C GLU A 23 3.69 2.00 -9.71
N ILE A 24 3.78 2.66 -8.56
CA ILE A 24 3.29 2.13 -7.29
C ILE A 24 1.83 2.52 -7.07
N VAL A 25 1.55 3.83 -6.99
CA VAL A 25 0.21 4.30 -6.63
C VAL A 25 -0.78 4.03 -7.74
N GLN A 26 -0.46 4.46 -8.96
CA GLN A 26 -1.40 4.36 -10.07
C GLN A 26 -1.50 2.93 -10.62
N ASN A 27 -0.39 2.32 -11.01
CA ASN A 27 -0.44 1.03 -11.69
C ASN A 27 -0.69 -0.13 -10.72
N ALA A 28 0.11 -0.24 -9.63
CA ALA A 28 0.00 -1.39 -8.74
C ALA A 28 -1.25 -1.31 -7.85
N PHE A 29 -1.59 -0.15 -7.31
CA PHE A 29 -2.69 -0.02 -6.34
C PHE A 29 -3.99 0.46 -6.99
N ALA A 30 -4.02 1.62 -7.64
CA ALA A 30 -5.26 2.15 -8.18
C ALA A 30 -5.83 1.27 -9.30
N ASP A 31 -4.98 0.72 -10.16
CA ASP A 31 -5.42 -0.13 -11.25
C ASP A 31 -5.47 -1.62 -10.87
N ASP A 32 -4.30 -2.28 -10.69
CA ASP A 32 -4.24 -3.75 -10.55
C ASP A 32 -4.88 -4.24 -9.25
N LEU A 33 -4.54 -3.64 -8.09
CA LEU A 33 -5.12 -4.06 -6.82
C LEU A 33 -6.63 -3.86 -6.78
N THR A 34 -7.11 -2.70 -7.21
CA THR A 34 -8.55 -2.39 -7.21
C THR A 34 -9.32 -3.38 -8.08
N HIS A 35 -8.82 -3.68 -9.29
CA HIS A 35 -9.42 -4.68 -10.15
C HIS A 35 -9.48 -6.07 -9.51
N ARG A 36 -8.40 -6.49 -8.85
CA ARG A 36 -8.34 -7.79 -8.18
C ARG A 36 -9.26 -7.87 -6.98
N MET A 37 -9.43 -6.79 -6.24
CA MET A 37 -10.32 -6.76 -5.09
C MET A 37 -11.80 -6.78 -5.50
N ASP A 38 -12.13 -6.26 -6.67
CA ASP A 38 -13.47 -6.43 -7.24
C ASP A 38 -13.82 -7.91 -7.48
N LEU A 39 -12.83 -8.70 -7.90
CA LEU A 39 -12.99 -10.14 -8.10
C LEU A 39 -12.95 -10.92 -6.78
N TYR A 40 -12.04 -10.57 -5.86
CA TYR A 40 -11.83 -11.30 -4.62
C TYR A 40 -12.86 -10.96 -3.53
N ARG A 41 -13.25 -9.69 -3.40
CA ARG A 41 -14.22 -9.16 -2.43
C ARG A 41 -13.83 -9.45 -0.98
N PRO A 42 -12.81 -8.78 -0.45
CA PRO A 42 -12.31 -9.03 0.91
C PRO A 42 -13.35 -8.66 1.96
N GLU A 43 -13.41 -9.41 3.05
CA GLU A 43 -14.24 -9.10 4.23
C GLU A 43 -13.48 -8.31 5.30
N LEU A 44 -12.14 -8.28 5.21
CA LEU A 44 -11.22 -7.52 6.05
C LEU A 44 -9.99 -7.17 5.22
N VAL A 45 -9.49 -5.96 5.37
CA VAL A 45 -8.23 -5.52 4.77
C VAL A 45 -7.19 -5.33 5.85
N ILE A 46 -6.03 -5.98 5.70
CA ILE A 46 -4.89 -5.81 6.59
C ILE A 46 -3.74 -5.18 5.80
N ILE A 47 -3.18 -4.10 6.32
CA ILE A 47 -2.05 -3.39 5.74
C ILE A 47 -0.80 -3.68 6.56
N SER A 48 0.21 -4.30 5.95
CA SER A 48 1.57 -4.26 6.46
C SER A 48 2.20 -2.95 6.00
N ALA A 49 2.16 -1.94 6.87
CA ALA A 49 2.48 -0.56 6.53
C ALA A 49 3.98 -0.31 6.71
N GLY A 50 4.75 -0.52 5.64
CA GLY A 50 6.16 -0.15 5.55
C GLY A 50 6.32 1.22 4.88
N PHE A 51 7.17 2.08 5.46
CA PHE A 51 7.44 3.43 4.94
C PHE A 51 8.86 3.60 4.41
N ASP A 52 9.59 2.52 4.24
CA ASP A 52 10.92 2.47 3.63
C ASP A 52 10.90 2.68 2.11
N SER A 53 9.74 2.70 1.49
CA SER A 53 9.55 3.13 0.10
C SER A 53 9.52 4.65 -0.08
N LYS A 54 9.57 5.42 1.02
CA LYS A 54 9.64 6.88 0.96
C LYS A 54 10.96 7.35 0.36
N HIS A 55 10.89 8.42 -0.43
CA HIS A 55 12.09 9.10 -0.95
C HIS A 55 13.01 9.52 0.20
N GLY A 56 14.29 9.18 0.10
CA GLY A 56 15.31 9.51 1.09
C GLY A 56 15.48 8.46 2.20
N ASP A 57 14.73 7.38 2.22
CA ASP A 57 14.98 6.29 3.16
C ASP A 57 16.33 5.63 2.89
N PRO A 58 17.17 5.38 3.93
CA PRO A 58 18.52 4.84 3.74
C PRO A 58 18.56 3.39 3.26
N LEU A 59 17.50 2.62 3.45
CA LEU A 59 17.41 1.22 3.03
C LEU A 59 16.48 1.02 1.84
N GLY A 60 15.56 1.95 1.60
CA GLY A 60 14.63 1.92 0.49
C GLY A 60 15.20 2.52 -0.79
N GLN A 61 14.68 2.08 -1.93
CA GLN A 61 15.12 2.53 -3.25
C GLN A 61 13.99 3.17 -4.07
N PHE A 62 12.85 3.44 -3.45
CA PHE A 62 11.70 4.03 -4.10
C PHE A 62 11.60 5.53 -3.83
N GLN A 63 10.67 6.19 -4.52
CA GLN A 63 10.58 7.65 -4.55
C GLN A 63 9.20 8.15 -4.10
N LEU A 64 8.54 7.46 -3.17
CA LEU A 64 7.23 7.89 -2.69
C LEU A 64 7.33 9.12 -1.79
N THR A 65 6.40 10.02 -1.98
CA THR A 65 6.19 11.21 -1.15
C THR A 65 5.15 10.96 -0.06
N ASP A 66 5.01 11.88 0.89
CA ASP A 66 3.95 11.79 1.89
C ASP A 66 2.55 11.80 1.27
N ASN A 67 2.35 12.58 0.22
CA ASN A 67 1.10 12.58 -0.54
C ASN A 67 0.81 11.23 -1.18
N ASP A 68 1.83 10.55 -1.67
CA ASP A 68 1.68 9.21 -2.26
C ASP A 68 1.19 8.20 -1.23
N PHE A 69 1.68 8.25 0.01
CA PHE A 69 1.16 7.42 1.09
C PHE A 69 -0.29 7.73 1.44
N SER A 70 -0.69 9.00 1.38
CA SER A 70 -2.10 9.38 1.50
C SER A 70 -2.94 8.80 0.38
N GLU A 71 -2.48 8.85 -0.85
CA GLU A 71 -3.19 8.29 -2.02
C GLU A 71 -3.31 6.77 -1.93
N LEU A 72 -2.23 6.06 -1.61
CA LEU A 72 -2.24 4.61 -1.36
C LEU A 72 -3.30 4.24 -0.32
N THR A 73 -3.31 4.97 0.79
CA THR A 73 -4.25 4.73 1.87
C THR A 73 -5.69 4.97 1.45
N ARG A 74 -5.95 6.00 0.65
CA ARG A 74 -7.30 6.27 0.11
C ARG A 74 -7.77 5.15 -0.82
N VAL A 75 -6.90 4.60 -1.66
CA VAL A 75 -7.22 3.46 -2.52
C VAL A 75 -7.64 2.26 -1.67
N ILE A 76 -6.85 1.91 -0.66
CA ILE A 76 -7.13 0.79 0.23
C ILE A 76 -8.43 1.03 1.02
N ARG A 77 -8.63 2.23 1.50
CA ARG A 77 -9.85 2.61 2.23
C ARG A 77 -11.09 2.50 1.34
N SER A 78 -10.99 2.86 0.07
CA SER A 78 -12.09 2.71 -0.90
C SER A 78 -12.44 1.24 -1.13
N ILE A 79 -11.44 0.37 -1.24
CA ILE A 79 -11.63 -1.08 -1.32
C ILE A 79 -12.34 -1.61 -0.09
N ALA A 80 -11.89 -1.24 1.10
CA ALA A 80 -12.49 -1.68 2.34
C ALA A 80 -13.93 -1.18 2.50
N LYS A 81 -14.22 0.04 2.09
CA LYS A 81 -15.57 0.60 2.09
C LYS A 81 -16.51 -0.16 1.18
N GLU A 82 -16.04 -0.52 -0.01
CA GLU A 82 -16.85 -1.21 -1.02
C GLU A 82 -17.15 -2.67 -0.62
N TYR A 83 -16.17 -3.40 -0.10
CA TYR A 83 -16.28 -4.85 0.09
C TYR A 83 -16.24 -5.32 1.54
N ALA A 84 -15.57 -4.58 2.44
CA ALA A 84 -15.21 -5.03 3.80
C ALA A 84 -15.89 -4.23 4.90
N GLU A 85 -16.98 -3.53 4.64
CA GLU A 85 -17.69 -2.67 5.61
C GLU A 85 -16.73 -1.70 6.33
N SER A 86 -15.76 -1.14 5.60
CA SER A 86 -14.70 -0.26 6.11
C SER A 86 -13.77 -0.90 7.15
N ARG A 87 -13.71 -2.23 7.23
CA ARG A 87 -12.80 -2.92 8.16
C ARG A 87 -11.37 -2.91 7.62
N VAL A 88 -10.53 -2.10 8.24
CA VAL A 88 -9.09 -2.00 7.92
C VAL A 88 -8.29 -2.11 9.20
N LEU A 89 -7.25 -2.93 9.18
CA LEU A 89 -6.22 -2.98 10.22
C LEU A 89 -4.89 -2.59 9.58
N SER A 90 -4.19 -1.60 10.13
CA SER A 90 -2.86 -1.20 9.69
C SER A 90 -1.82 -1.50 10.76
N ILE A 91 -0.75 -2.17 10.39
CA ILE A 91 0.33 -2.59 11.27
C ILE A 91 1.62 -1.98 10.74
N LEU A 92 2.28 -1.17 11.58
CA LEU A 92 3.57 -0.56 11.24
C LEU A 92 4.65 -1.65 11.11
N GLU A 93 5.43 -1.57 10.04
CA GLU A 93 6.58 -2.45 9.83
C GLU A 93 7.86 -1.64 9.60
N GLY A 94 8.26 -1.38 8.35
CA GLY A 94 9.50 -0.69 7.99
C GLY A 94 9.39 0.84 7.95
N GLY A 95 10.56 1.48 7.84
CA GLY A 95 10.75 2.93 7.77
C GLY A 95 11.95 3.32 8.65
N TYR A 96 13.06 3.76 8.03
CA TYR A 96 14.37 3.85 8.66
C TYR A 96 14.94 5.26 8.67
N ASP A 97 14.31 6.20 8.01
CA ASP A 97 14.49 7.63 8.21
C ASP A 97 13.44 8.12 9.21
N LEU A 98 13.86 8.45 10.44
CA LEU A 98 12.93 8.74 11.54
C LEU A 98 12.01 9.94 11.24
N ASP A 99 12.54 11.01 10.66
CA ASP A 99 11.72 12.16 10.28
C ASP A 99 10.79 11.82 9.13
N GLY A 100 11.30 11.12 8.12
CA GLY A 100 10.53 10.64 6.99
C GLY A 100 9.44 9.65 7.39
N LEU A 101 9.75 8.73 8.31
CA LEU A 101 8.79 7.79 8.87
C LEU A 101 7.63 8.51 9.56
N SER A 102 7.93 9.49 10.41
CA SER A 102 6.88 10.21 11.14
C SER A 102 5.96 10.98 10.20
N GLN A 103 6.51 11.65 9.19
CA GLN A 103 5.74 12.39 8.19
C GLN A 103 4.85 11.46 7.34
N ALA A 104 5.42 10.36 6.85
CA ALA A 104 4.68 9.38 6.06
C ALA A 104 3.59 8.69 6.88
N CYS A 105 3.88 8.37 8.15
CA CYS A 105 2.91 7.79 9.06
C CYS A 105 1.74 8.75 9.34
N VAL A 106 2.00 10.02 9.55
CA VAL A 106 0.96 11.06 9.70
C VAL A 106 0.09 11.16 8.45
N ALA A 107 0.70 11.15 7.27
CA ALA A 107 -0.03 11.18 6.01
C ALA A 107 -0.92 9.94 5.83
N HIS A 108 -0.40 8.77 6.17
CA HIS A 108 -1.14 7.50 6.15
C HIS A 108 -2.33 7.54 7.14
N LEU A 109 -2.08 7.88 8.40
CA LEU A 109 -3.13 7.94 9.43
C LEU A 109 -4.20 8.99 9.09
N GLY A 110 -3.81 10.15 8.59
CA GLY A 110 -4.75 11.19 8.15
C GLY A 110 -5.69 10.74 7.05
N ALA A 111 -5.22 9.90 6.13
CA ALA A 111 -6.03 9.32 5.06
C ALA A 111 -6.84 8.10 5.53
N LEU A 112 -6.41 7.42 6.58
CA LEU A 112 -7.08 6.24 7.13
C LEU A 112 -8.33 6.60 7.94
N ILE A 113 -8.32 7.75 8.60
CA ILE A 113 -9.44 8.27 9.38
C ILE A 113 -10.52 8.88 8.43
#